data_31c32e94520f4036a106321126b5405f
#
_entry.id   31c32e94520f4036a106321126b5405f
#
_cell.length_a   1.000
_cell.length_b   1.000
_cell.length_c   1.000
_cell.angle_alpha   90.00
_cell.angle_beta   90.00
_cell.angle_gamma   90.00
#
_symmetry.space_group_name_H-M   'P 1'
#
loop_
_entity.id
_entity.type
_entity.pdbx_description
1 polymer ?
#
loop_
_entity_poly.entity_id
_entity_poly.type
_entity_poly.pdbx_seq_one_letter_code
_entity_poly.pdbx_strand_id
1 'polypeptide(L)'
;IYEVGKDIASLQEILRAPKMRGGLGELFLESLLEQIMPRKDFYELQHCFKTGERVDAVIKIGSRLVPVDSKFPLESFKRFVDVQTDEDKKRAKKEFIKAVNTHIDDIAAKYILPDEGTYDFALMYIPAENVYYETIIKEDGFGEEKSIFSHAISKKVIPVSPNSFYAYLQVIILGMKGLKVEEKAQEVIKMLITLKGSLGKFTEDFEVMGTHIDNMKSSYERAVKSLDKFEDKLLSAD
;
A
#
# COMPACT_ATOMS: atom_id res chain seq x y z
N ILE A 1 1.72 21.75 4.49
CA ILE A 1 0.39 21.89 5.13
C ILE A 1 -0.25 23.25 4.74
N TYR A 2 0.47 24.36 4.74
CA TYR A 2 -0.07 25.70 4.39
C TYR A 2 -0.37 25.85 2.89
N GLU A 3 0.40 25.23 2.01
CA GLU A 3 0.16 25.23 0.55
C GLU A 3 -1.04 24.37 0.16
N VAL A 4 -1.20 23.18 0.74
CA VAL A 4 -2.37 22.30 0.52
C VAL A 4 -3.67 23.01 0.97
N GLY A 5 -3.65 23.79 2.05
CA GLY A 5 -4.80 24.58 2.49
C GLY A 5 -5.19 25.71 1.52
N LYS A 6 -4.24 26.29 0.81
CA LYS A 6 -4.49 27.31 -0.23
C LYS A 6 -5.07 26.71 -1.50
N ASP A 7 -4.60 25.54 -1.88
CA ASP A 7 -5.09 24.82 -3.05
C ASP A 7 -6.52 24.31 -2.82
N ILE A 8 -6.86 23.88 -1.60
CA ILE A 8 -8.23 23.48 -1.22
C ILE A 8 -9.20 24.67 -1.28
N ALA A 9 -8.79 25.88 -0.91
CA ALA A 9 -9.62 27.08 -1.01
C ALA A 9 -9.87 27.49 -2.48
N SER A 10 -8.88 27.33 -3.36
CA SER A 10 -9.04 27.55 -4.81
C SER A 10 -9.95 26.52 -5.45
N LEU A 11 -10.02 25.29 -4.91
CA LEU A 11 -10.91 24.22 -5.32
C LEU A 11 -12.39 24.55 -5.16
N GLN A 12 -12.76 25.27 -4.09
CA GLN A 12 -14.14 25.76 -3.90
C GLN A 12 -14.57 26.78 -4.97
N GLU A 13 -13.65 27.57 -5.49
CA GLU A 13 -13.91 28.47 -6.62
C GLU A 13 -14.06 27.73 -7.96
N ILE A 14 -13.29 26.69 -8.17
CA ILE A 14 -13.31 25.87 -9.40
C ILE A 14 -14.61 25.04 -9.49
N LEU A 15 -15.13 24.55 -8.37
CA LEU A 15 -16.45 23.87 -8.31
C LEU A 15 -17.62 24.82 -8.70
N ARG A 16 -17.40 26.14 -8.70
CA ARG A 16 -18.36 27.13 -9.22
C ARG A 16 -18.34 27.25 -10.74
N ALA A 17 -17.34 26.74 -11.44
CA ALA A 17 -17.21 26.83 -12.90
C ALA A 17 -18.00 25.74 -13.61
N PRO A 18 -19.01 26.09 -14.48
CA PRO A 18 -19.98 25.14 -15.04
C PRO A 18 -19.41 24.10 -16.02
N LYS A 19 -18.27 24.36 -16.65
CA LYS A 19 -17.77 23.59 -17.81
C LYS A 19 -16.82 22.43 -17.46
N MET A 20 -16.38 22.28 -16.20
CA MET A 20 -15.33 21.29 -15.84
C MET A 20 -15.82 20.15 -14.93
N ARG A 21 -17.13 19.88 -14.87
CA ARG A 21 -17.78 19.09 -13.82
C ARG A 21 -17.58 17.58 -13.87
N GLY A 22 -17.26 16.98 -15.02
CA GLY A 22 -17.15 15.52 -15.15
C GLY A 22 -15.79 14.93 -14.80
N GLY A 23 -14.70 15.72 -14.91
CA GLY A 23 -13.34 15.24 -14.70
C GLY A 23 -12.61 15.85 -13.51
N LEU A 24 -13.23 16.79 -12.78
CA LEU A 24 -12.56 17.50 -11.68
C LEU A 24 -12.21 16.58 -10.50
N GLY A 25 -13.12 15.67 -10.14
CA GLY A 25 -12.84 14.69 -9.09
C GLY A 25 -11.63 13.82 -9.43
N GLU A 26 -11.55 13.37 -10.69
CA GLU A 26 -10.44 12.57 -11.20
C GLU A 26 -9.13 13.37 -11.18
N LEU A 27 -9.13 14.62 -11.68
CA LEU A 27 -7.95 15.49 -11.68
C LEU A 27 -7.43 15.78 -10.25
N PHE A 28 -8.35 15.98 -9.29
CA PHE A 28 -7.97 16.23 -7.90
C PHE A 28 -7.42 14.98 -7.21
N LEU A 29 -8.03 13.83 -7.47
CA LEU A 29 -7.54 12.54 -7.01
C LEU A 29 -6.13 12.28 -7.55
N GLU A 30 -5.92 12.49 -8.86
CA GLU A 30 -4.63 12.37 -9.53
C GLU A 30 -3.58 13.29 -8.91
N SER A 31 -3.87 14.60 -8.82
CA SER A 31 -2.98 15.59 -8.23
C SER A 31 -2.59 15.24 -6.79
N LEU A 32 -3.55 14.81 -5.99
CA LEU A 32 -3.31 14.40 -4.60
C LEU A 32 -2.41 13.17 -4.51
N LEU A 33 -2.66 12.16 -5.34
CA LEU A 33 -1.81 10.96 -5.41
C LEU A 33 -0.40 11.29 -5.88
N GLU A 34 -0.25 12.14 -6.90
CA GLU A 34 1.07 12.56 -7.40
C GLU A 34 1.88 13.34 -6.36
N GLN A 35 1.23 14.20 -5.57
CA GLN A 35 1.91 14.99 -4.55
C GLN A 35 2.33 14.18 -3.32
N ILE A 36 1.56 13.16 -2.95
CA ILE A 36 1.72 12.47 -1.68
C ILE A 36 2.45 11.16 -1.83
N MET A 37 2.14 10.39 -2.89
CA MET A 37 2.74 9.08 -3.07
C MET A 37 4.20 9.20 -3.50
N PRO A 38 5.15 8.56 -2.78
CA PRO A 38 6.59 8.76 -3.01
C PRO A 38 7.09 8.21 -4.34
N ARG A 39 6.31 7.35 -4.99
CA ARG A 39 6.66 6.70 -6.26
C ARG A 39 5.38 6.38 -7.05
N LYS A 40 5.47 6.50 -8.38
CA LYS A 40 4.36 6.21 -9.31
C LYS A 40 3.96 4.72 -9.35
N ASP A 41 4.82 3.81 -8.90
CA ASP A 41 4.52 2.38 -8.83
C ASP A 41 3.62 2.00 -7.63
N PHE A 42 3.34 2.91 -6.71
CA PHE A 42 2.45 2.68 -5.56
C PHE A 42 0.98 2.97 -5.85
N TYR A 43 0.66 3.50 -7.01
CA TYR A 43 -0.71 3.70 -7.46
C TYR A 43 -0.80 3.53 -8.98
N GLU A 44 -2.00 3.40 -9.48
CA GLU A 44 -2.29 3.34 -10.92
C GLU A 44 -3.59 4.07 -11.16
N LEU A 45 -3.58 4.98 -12.15
CA LEU A 45 -4.76 5.71 -12.56
C LEU A 45 -5.52 4.92 -13.62
N GLN A 46 -6.85 5.08 -13.64
CA GLN A 46 -7.71 4.48 -14.64
C GLN A 46 -7.51 2.96 -14.78
N HIS A 47 -7.39 2.27 -13.63
CA HIS A 47 -7.15 0.83 -13.62
C HIS A 47 -8.35 0.06 -14.17
N CYS A 48 -8.09 -0.89 -15.08
CA CYS A 48 -9.09 -1.74 -15.71
C CYS A 48 -9.02 -3.15 -15.14
N PHE A 49 -10.11 -3.61 -14.55
CA PHE A 49 -10.27 -4.99 -14.07
C PHE A 49 -10.54 -5.97 -15.21
N LYS A 50 -10.36 -7.26 -14.97
CA LYS A 50 -10.67 -8.32 -15.94
C LYS A 50 -12.16 -8.37 -16.32
N THR A 51 -13.03 -7.90 -15.43
CA THR A 51 -14.45 -7.72 -15.67
C THR A 51 -14.75 -6.67 -16.77
N GLY A 52 -13.75 -5.85 -17.14
CA GLY A 52 -13.89 -4.72 -18.06
C GLY A 52 -14.26 -3.40 -17.35
N GLU A 53 -14.58 -3.45 -16.06
CA GLU A 53 -14.87 -2.25 -15.27
C GLU A 53 -13.58 -1.45 -15.01
N ARG A 54 -13.69 -0.11 -15.05
CA ARG A 54 -12.56 0.80 -14.87
C ARG A 54 -12.80 1.71 -13.68
N VAL A 55 -11.86 1.69 -12.73
CA VAL A 55 -11.85 2.57 -11.55
C VAL A 55 -10.88 3.73 -11.75
N ASP A 56 -11.14 4.89 -11.15
CA ASP A 56 -10.35 6.10 -11.34
C ASP A 56 -8.90 5.95 -10.85
N ALA A 57 -8.69 5.29 -9.71
CA ALA A 57 -7.36 4.94 -9.24
C ALA A 57 -7.37 3.64 -8.42
N VAL A 58 -6.21 3.00 -8.32
CA VAL A 58 -5.94 1.97 -7.32
C VAL A 58 -4.66 2.32 -6.57
N ILE A 59 -4.65 2.08 -5.25
CA ILE A 59 -3.46 2.16 -4.41
C ILE A 59 -2.91 0.76 -4.24
N LYS A 60 -1.61 0.57 -4.51
CA LYS A 60 -0.93 -0.74 -4.43
C LYS A 60 -0.28 -0.90 -3.06
N ILE A 61 -0.76 -1.85 -2.26
CA ILE A 61 -0.24 -2.14 -0.92
C ILE A 61 0.21 -3.60 -0.90
N GLY A 62 1.51 -3.84 -0.97
CA GLY A 62 2.06 -5.17 -1.18
C GLY A 62 1.57 -5.76 -2.51
N SER A 63 0.93 -6.93 -2.45
CA SER A 63 0.34 -7.60 -3.62
C SER A 63 -1.13 -7.27 -3.87
N ARG A 64 -1.73 -6.39 -3.06
CA ARG A 64 -3.16 -6.07 -3.12
C ARG A 64 -3.43 -4.64 -3.53
N LEU A 65 -4.65 -4.40 -4.04
CA LEU A 65 -5.12 -3.12 -4.55
C LEU A 65 -6.22 -2.57 -3.65
N VAL A 66 -6.19 -1.25 -3.40
CA VAL A 66 -7.32 -0.51 -2.81
C VAL A 66 -7.92 0.35 -3.92
N PRO A 67 -9.13 0.05 -4.40
CA PRO A 67 -9.83 0.87 -5.40
C PRO A 67 -10.26 2.21 -4.81
N VAL A 68 -10.14 3.27 -5.61
CA VAL A 68 -10.57 4.64 -5.27
C VAL A 68 -11.40 5.19 -6.43
N ASP A 69 -12.65 5.49 -6.16
CA ASP A 69 -13.57 6.11 -7.14
C ASP A 69 -13.90 7.54 -6.72
N SER A 70 -13.80 8.47 -7.66
CA SER A 70 -13.97 9.93 -7.43
C SER A 70 -15.23 10.52 -8.03
N LYS A 71 -16.08 9.71 -8.64
CA LYS A 71 -17.30 10.13 -9.35
C LYS A 71 -18.48 10.35 -8.40
N PHE A 72 -18.37 11.36 -7.55
CA PHE A 72 -19.43 11.71 -6.61
C PHE A 72 -20.58 12.48 -7.31
N PRO A 73 -21.88 12.27 -6.93
CA PRO A 73 -23.04 12.90 -7.57
C PRO A 73 -23.22 14.39 -7.20
N LEU A 74 -22.23 15.22 -7.56
CA LEU A 74 -22.19 16.66 -7.24
C LEU A 74 -23.39 17.47 -7.76
N GLU A 75 -23.97 17.08 -8.90
CA GLU A 75 -25.13 17.78 -9.44
C GLU A 75 -26.37 17.59 -8.56
N SER A 76 -26.58 16.40 -8.04
CA SER A 76 -27.67 16.10 -7.11
C SER A 76 -27.47 16.82 -5.78
N PHE A 77 -26.22 16.91 -5.30
CA PHE A 77 -25.86 17.70 -4.12
C PHE A 77 -26.16 19.18 -4.33
N LYS A 78 -25.74 19.75 -5.46
CA LYS A 78 -26.00 21.16 -5.81
C LYS A 78 -27.49 21.46 -5.84
N ARG A 79 -28.30 20.63 -6.51
CA ARG A 79 -29.76 20.78 -6.51
C ARG A 79 -30.33 20.79 -5.10
N PHE A 80 -29.87 19.91 -4.22
CA PHE A 80 -30.29 19.85 -2.83
C PHE A 80 -29.97 21.16 -2.06
N VAL A 81 -28.81 21.77 -2.30
CA VAL A 81 -28.37 22.99 -1.62
C VAL A 81 -29.06 24.25 -2.18
N ASP A 82 -29.28 24.31 -3.48
CA ASP A 82 -29.82 25.52 -4.17
C ASP A 82 -31.34 25.72 -4.02
N VAL A 83 -32.07 24.70 -3.58
CA VAL A 83 -33.53 24.78 -3.43
C VAL A 83 -33.92 25.57 -2.19
N GLN A 84 -34.90 26.50 -2.35
CA GLN A 84 -35.32 27.44 -1.30
C GLN A 84 -36.61 27.03 -0.55
N THR A 85 -37.48 26.20 -1.14
CA THR A 85 -38.72 25.80 -0.47
C THR A 85 -38.55 24.51 0.33
N ASP A 86 -39.20 24.38 1.48
CA ASP A 86 -39.05 23.23 2.37
C ASP A 86 -39.52 21.90 1.71
N GLU A 87 -40.57 21.96 0.88
CA GLU A 87 -41.07 20.77 0.18
C GLU A 87 -40.10 20.27 -0.88
N ASP A 88 -39.61 21.18 -1.73
CA ASP A 88 -38.65 20.86 -2.78
C ASP A 88 -37.32 20.42 -2.16
N LYS A 89 -36.91 21.01 -1.01
CA LYS A 89 -35.72 20.64 -0.28
C LYS A 89 -35.79 19.20 0.22
N LYS A 90 -36.92 18.78 0.77
CA LYS A 90 -37.15 17.39 1.17
C LYS A 90 -37.07 16.42 0.00
N ARG A 91 -37.65 16.80 -1.15
CA ARG A 91 -37.61 16.00 -2.39
C ARG A 91 -36.18 15.88 -2.93
N ALA A 92 -35.49 17.00 -3.09
CA ALA A 92 -34.12 17.05 -3.59
C ALA A 92 -33.17 16.27 -2.67
N LYS A 93 -33.37 16.32 -1.35
CA LYS A 93 -32.65 15.55 -0.37
C LYS A 93 -32.82 14.04 -0.58
N LYS A 94 -34.05 13.55 -0.77
CA LYS A 94 -34.31 12.13 -1.03
C LYS A 94 -33.63 11.65 -2.33
N GLU A 95 -33.74 12.47 -3.38
CA GLU A 95 -33.09 12.18 -4.67
C GLU A 95 -31.56 12.11 -4.52
N PHE A 96 -30.98 13.04 -3.75
CA PHE A 96 -29.53 13.04 -3.46
C PHE A 96 -29.10 11.81 -2.67
N ILE A 97 -29.79 11.48 -1.58
CA ILE A 97 -29.48 10.27 -0.77
C ILE A 97 -29.55 9.03 -1.66
N LYS A 98 -30.60 8.90 -2.47
CA LYS A 98 -30.75 7.77 -3.39
C LYS A 98 -29.58 7.70 -4.39
N ALA A 99 -29.18 8.83 -4.97
CA ALA A 99 -28.07 8.88 -5.91
C ALA A 99 -26.74 8.46 -5.26
N VAL A 100 -26.46 8.92 -4.02
CA VAL A 100 -25.26 8.53 -3.29
C VAL A 100 -25.28 7.05 -2.92
N ASN A 101 -26.39 6.53 -2.42
CA ASN A 101 -26.51 5.11 -2.08
C ASN A 101 -26.35 4.20 -3.30
N THR A 102 -26.95 4.59 -4.46
CA THR A 102 -26.74 3.85 -5.73
C THR A 102 -25.27 3.87 -6.14
N HIS A 103 -24.60 5.00 -5.99
CA HIS A 103 -23.17 5.10 -6.30
C HIS A 103 -22.30 4.24 -5.36
N ILE A 104 -22.62 4.19 -4.06
CA ILE A 104 -21.98 3.29 -3.11
C ILE A 104 -22.16 1.81 -3.50
N ASP A 105 -23.38 1.43 -3.89
CA ASP A 105 -23.67 0.06 -4.34
C ASP A 105 -22.91 -0.29 -5.62
N ASP A 106 -22.80 0.65 -6.55
CA ASP A 106 -22.00 0.50 -7.78
C ASP A 106 -20.53 0.31 -7.49
N ILE A 107 -19.91 1.12 -6.60
CA ILE A 107 -18.53 0.97 -6.19
C ILE A 107 -18.29 -0.42 -5.59
N ALA A 108 -19.16 -0.84 -4.67
CA ALA A 108 -19.03 -2.13 -4.02
C ALA A 108 -19.10 -3.29 -5.02
N ALA A 109 -20.05 -3.25 -5.95
CA ALA A 109 -20.28 -4.32 -6.92
C ALA A 109 -19.18 -4.40 -8.00
N LYS A 110 -18.66 -3.24 -8.44
CA LYS A 110 -17.75 -3.14 -9.58
C LYS A 110 -16.28 -3.24 -9.21
N TYR A 111 -15.90 -2.77 -8.01
CA TYR A 111 -14.48 -2.55 -7.69
C TYR A 111 -13.99 -3.34 -6.48
N ILE A 112 -14.87 -3.88 -5.62
CA ILE A 112 -14.44 -4.79 -4.54
C ILE A 112 -14.37 -6.20 -5.10
N LEU A 113 -13.22 -6.56 -5.66
CA LEU A 113 -12.96 -7.80 -6.40
C LEU A 113 -11.75 -8.53 -5.79
N PRO A 114 -11.90 -9.21 -4.63
CA PRO A 114 -10.79 -9.92 -3.98
C PRO A 114 -10.12 -10.98 -4.88
N ASP A 115 -10.88 -11.62 -5.77
CA ASP A 115 -10.38 -12.59 -6.76
C ASP A 115 -9.48 -11.93 -7.83
N GLU A 116 -9.58 -10.63 -8.01
CA GLU A 116 -8.70 -9.82 -8.86
C GLU A 116 -7.62 -9.07 -8.07
N GLY A 117 -7.44 -9.41 -6.79
CA GLY A 117 -6.37 -8.89 -5.95
C GLY A 117 -6.73 -7.62 -5.19
N THR A 118 -7.98 -7.19 -5.14
CA THR A 118 -8.35 -6.06 -4.28
C THR A 118 -8.42 -6.48 -2.81
N TYR A 119 -8.30 -5.49 -1.92
CA TYR A 119 -8.83 -5.64 -0.57
C TYR A 119 -10.35 -5.78 -0.62
N ASP A 120 -10.96 -6.16 0.49
CA ASP A 120 -12.40 -6.32 0.65
C ASP A 120 -13.12 -4.99 0.99
N PHE A 121 -12.52 -3.87 0.60
CA PHE A 121 -13.09 -2.52 0.71
C PHE A 121 -12.61 -1.64 -0.45
N ALA A 122 -13.33 -0.54 -0.67
CA ALA A 122 -12.97 0.51 -1.62
C ALA A 122 -13.14 1.89 -0.98
N LEU A 123 -12.52 2.91 -1.57
CA LEU A 123 -12.64 4.30 -1.14
C LEU A 123 -13.53 5.06 -2.12
N MET A 124 -14.48 5.84 -1.57
CA MET A 124 -15.27 6.80 -2.32
C MET A 124 -14.74 8.20 -2.04
N TYR A 125 -14.00 8.78 -2.99
CA TYR A 125 -13.40 10.09 -2.85
C TYR A 125 -14.41 11.19 -3.15
N ILE A 126 -14.69 12.03 -2.15
CA ILE A 126 -15.58 13.20 -2.26
C ILE A 126 -14.68 14.43 -2.40
N PRO A 127 -14.65 15.11 -3.57
CA PRO A 127 -13.59 16.06 -3.92
C PRO A 127 -13.68 17.42 -3.20
N ALA A 128 -14.58 17.57 -2.21
CA ALA A 128 -14.74 18.81 -1.45
C ALA A 128 -15.11 18.55 0.01
N GLU A 129 -14.40 19.21 0.94
CA GLU A 129 -14.62 19.06 2.38
C GLU A 129 -16.04 19.45 2.83
N ASN A 130 -16.58 20.54 2.29
CA ASN A 130 -17.94 20.97 2.62
C ASN A 130 -19.00 19.98 2.14
N VAL A 131 -18.81 19.35 0.97
CA VAL A 131 -19.69 18.30 0.46
C VAL A 131 -19.60 17.06 1.35
N TYR A 132 -18.39 16.66 1.72
CA TYR A 132 -18.17 15.55 2.65
C TYR A 132 -18.84 15.81 4.00
N TYR A 133 -18.65 17.00 4.56
CA TYR A 133 -19.24 17.38 5.84
C TYR A 133 -20.77 17.32 5.79
N GLU A 134 -21.41 17.95 4.80
CA GLU A 134 -22.87 17.98 4.66
C GLU A 134 -23.47 16.59 4.33
N THR A 135 -22.71 15.71 3.67
CA THR A 135 -23.17 14.39 3.23
C THR A 135 -22.95 13.30 4.28
N ILE A 136 -21.80 13.32 4.94
CA ILE A 136 -21.32 12.19 5.76
C ILE A 136 -21.35 12.54 7.24
N ILE A 137 -20.95 13.76 7.64
CA ILE A 137 -20.77 14.13 9.05
C ILE A 137 -22.05 14.71 9.64
N LYS A 138 -22.76 15.56 8.90
CA LYS A 138 -23.94 16.25 9.39
C LYS A 138 -25.18 15.35 9.29
N GLU A 139 -25.32 14.45 10.26
CA GLU A 139 -26.47 13.52 10.35
C GLU A 139 -27.80 14.21 10.65
N ASP A 140 -27.82 15.51 11.01
CA ASP A 140 -28.99 16.25 11.44
C ASP A 140 -30.07 16.30 10.36
N GLY A 141 -31.11 15.50 10.55
CA GLY A 141 -32.33 15.55 9.76
C GLY A 141 -32.50 14.48 8.68
N PHE A 142 -31.73 13.40 8.69
CA PHE A 142 -31.98 12.26 7.78
C PHE A 142 -33.13 11.34 8.24
N GLY A 143 -33.79 11.65 9.40
CA GLY A 143 -34.95 10.90 9.87
C GLY A 143 -34.63 9.45 10.21
N GLU A 144 -35.62 8.54 10.07
CA GLU A 144 -35.51 7.10 10.31
C GLU A 144 -34.74 6.33 9.20
N GLU A 145 -34.34 6.98 8.12
CA GLU A 145 -33.53 6.35 7.05
C GLU A 145 -32.10 6.14 7.55
N LYS A 146 -31.52 4.96 7.25
CA LYS A 146 -30.11 4.65 7.54
C LYS A 146 -29.21 5.75 6.98
N SER A 147 -28.30 6.27 7.78
CA SER A 147 -27.38 7.30 7.32
C SER A 147 -26.57 6.81 6.10
N ILE A 148 -26.21 7.72 5.20
CA ILE A 148 -25.33 7.41 4.05
C ILE A 148 -24.06 6.73 4.51
N PHE A 149 -23.48 7.19 5.62
CA PHE A 149 -22.28 6.59 6.20
C PHE A 149 -22.51 5.13 6.62
N SER A 150 -23.60 4.84 7.32
CA SER A 150 -23.93 3.47 7.73
C SER A 150 -24.16 2.55 6.53
N HIS A 151 -24.78 3.06 5.45
CA HIS A 151 -24.94 2.32 4.20
C HIS A 151 -23.60 2.03 3.57
N ALA A 152 -22.72 3.04 3.44
CA ALA A 152 -21.39 2.91 2.85
C ALA A 152 -20.54 1.85 3.58
N ILE A 153 -20.48 1.93 4.92
CA ILE A 153 -19.74 0.98 5.72
C ILE A 153 -20.31 -0.45 5.59
N SER A 154 -21.62 -0.60 5.55
CA SER A 154 -22.26 -1.92 5.35
C SER A 154 -21.88 -2.56 4.01
N LYS A 155 -21.56 -1.74 2.99
CA LYS A 155 -21.08 -2.14 1.66
C LYS A 155 -19.56 -2.18 1.55
N LYS A 156 -18.83 -1.93 2.66
CA LYS A 156 -17.36 -1.87 2.69
C LYS A 156 -16.78 -0.76 1.80
N VAL A 157 -17.54 0.28 1.57
CA VAL A 157 -17.12 1.50 0.88
C VAL A 157 -16.85 2.56 1.94
N ILE A 158 -15.64 3.13 1.95
CA ILE A 158 -15.22 4.12 2.94
C ILE A 158 -15.22 5.50 2.26
N PRO A 159 -16.16 6.40 2.64
CA PRO A 159 -16.15 7.75 2.12
C PRO A 159 -14.96 8.52 2.67
N VAL A 160 -14.26 9.25 1.81
CA VAL A 160 -13.10 10.06 2.17
C VAL A 160 -13.20 11.45 1.56
N SER A 161 -12.83 12.47 2.35
CA SER A 161 -12.59 13.83 1.89
C SER A 161 -11.13 14.02 1.48
N PRO A 162 -10.72 15.13 0.85
CA PRO A 162 -9.33 15.42 0.56
C PRO A 162 -8.43 15.32 1.79
N ASN A 163 -8.83 15.88 2.94
CA ASN A 163 -8.04 15.85 4.17
C ASN A 163 -7.96 14.47 4.80
N SER A 164 -9.08 13.74 4.87
CA SER A 164 -9.09 12.38 5.40
C SER A 164 -8.34 11.41 4.49
N PHE A 165 -8.45 11.58 3.19
CA PHE A 165 -7.70 10.80 2.21
C PHE A 165 -6.19 11.03 2.33
N TYR A 166 -5.78 12.31 2.48
CA TYR A 166 -4.39 12.65 2.79
C TYR A 166 -3.88 11.90 4.02
N ALA A 167 -4.64 11.93 5.12
CA ALA A 167 -4.27 11.24 6.34
C ALA A 167 -4.15 9.71 6.14
N TYR A 168 -5.08 9.09 5.42
CA TYR A 168 -5.00 7.66 5.09
C TYR A 168 -3.79 7.32 4.22
N LEU A 169 -3.48 8.13 3.22
CA LEU A 169 -2.28 7.94 2.40
C LEU A 169 -1.00 7.99 3.23
N GLN A 170 -0.90 8.92 4.20
CA GLN A 170 0.26 8.97 5.10
C GLN A 170 0.41 7.70 5.93
N VAL A 171 -0.69 7.15 6.46
CA VAL A 171 -0.68 5.88 7.21
C VAL A 171 -0.29 4.71 6.31
N ILE A 172 -0.82 4.67 5.08
CA ILE A 172 -0.47 3.64 4.09
C ILE A 172 1.03 3.69 3.76
N ILE A 173 1.58 4.89 3.49
CA ILE A 173 3.02 5.08 3.22
C ILE A 173 3.88 4.60 4.38
N LEU A 174 3.48 4.91 5.61
CA LEU A 174 4.18 4.44 6.81
C LEU A 174 4.16 2.89 6.91
N GLY A 175 2.99 2.28 6.68
CA GLY A 175 2.84 0.83 6.64
C GLY A 175 3.70 0.17 5.55
N MET A 176 3.74 0.75 4.35
CA MET A 176 4.56 0.27 3.24
C MET A 176 6.06 0.33 3.55
N LYS A 177 6.52 1.36 4.28
CA LYS A 177 7.91 1.42 4.76
C LYS A 177 8.22 0.28 5.72
N GLY A 178 7.28 -0.06 6.61
CA GLY A 178 7.40 -1.20 7.53
C GLY A 178 7.53 -2.53 6.79
N LEU A 179 6.69 -2.79 5.81
CA LEU A 179 6.76 -4.01 4.98
C LEU A 179 8.11 -4.16 4.26
N LYS A 180 8.65 -3.07 3.71
CA LYS A 180 9.99 -3.11 3.07
C LYS A 180 11.13 -3.42 4.05
N VAL A 181 11.03 -2.96 5.30
CA VAL A 181 12.02 -3.29 6.35
C VAL A 181 11.96 -4.77 6.67
N GLU A 182 10.76 -5.33 6.78
CA GLU A 182 10.56 -6.76 7.04
C GLU A 182 11.10 -7.64 5.90
N GLU A 183 10.81 -7.30 4.64
CA GLU A 183 11.37 -8.01 3.47
C GLU A 183 12.90 -8.02 3.50
N LYS A 184 13.53 -6.87 3.74
CA LYS A 184 15.00 -6.77 3.85
C LYS A 184 15.56 -7.57 5.01
N ALA A 185 14.87 -7.58 6.16
CA ALA A 185 15.28 -8.39 7.31
C ALA A 185 15.27 -9.88 6.97
N GLN A 186 14.26 -10.37 6.24
CA GLN A 186 14.19 -11.75 5.78
C GLN A 186 15.32 -12.10 4.80
N GLU A 187 15.66 -11.19 3.89
CA GLU A 187 16.81 -11.38 2.97
C GLU A 187 18.13 -11.50 3.75
N VAL A 188 18.36 -10.62 4.73
CA VAL A 188 19.56 -10.66 5.58
C VAL A 188 19.63 -11.97 6.37
N ILE A 189 18.52 -12.43 6.95
CA ILE A 189 18.46 -13.71 7.67
C ILE A 189 18.86 -14.88 6.74
N LYS A 190 18.32 -14.94 5.52
CA LYS A 190 18.69 -15.96 4.54
C LYS A 190 20.17 -15.92 4.20
N MET A 191 20.74 -14.73 4.02
CA MET A 191 22.16 -14.55 3.75
C MET A 191 23.03 -15.06 4.92
N LEU A 192 22.65 -14.75 6.17
CA LEU A 192 23.33 -15.22 7.37
C LEU A 192 23.32 -16.75 7.50
N ILE A 193 22.19 -17.39 7.18
CA ILE A 193 22.08 -18.86 7.19
C ILE A 193 23.05 -19.48 6.16
N THR A 194 23.11 -18.92 4.96
CA THR A 194 24.02 -19.37 3.91
C THR A 194 25.49 -19.20 4.32
N LEU A 195 25.82 -18.05 4.90
CA LEU A 195 27.17 -17.75 5.37
C LEU A 195 27.61 -18.70 6.49
N LYS A 196 26.70 -18.98 7.44
CA LYS A 196 26.92 -19.96 8.52
C LYS A 196 27.25 -21.36 7.96
N GLY A 197 26.50 -21.79 6.93
CA GLY A 197 26.75 -23.08 6.27
C GLY A 197 28.14 -23.13 5.58
N SER A 198 28.52 -22.03 4.92
CA SER A 198 29.85 -21.92 4.27
C SER A 198 30.98 -21.91 5.29
N LEU A 199 30.79 -21.22 6.43
CA LEU A 199 31.77 -21.21 7.52
C LEU A 199 31.92 -22.61 8.13
N GLY A 200 30.84 -23.38 8.29
CA GLY A 200 30.89 -24.76 8.76
C GLY A 200 31.77 -25.63 7.87
N LYS A 201 31.58 -25.60 6.55
CA LYS A 201 32.43 -26.32 5.59
C LYS A 201 33.91 -25.90 5.68
N PHE A 202 34.16 -24.60 5.74
CA PHE A 202 35.52 -24.10 5.90
C PHE A 202 36.19 -24.63 7.17
N THR A 203 35.46 -24.68 8.28
CA THR A 203 35.97 -25.24 9.55
C THR A 203 36.31 -26.71 9.41
N GLU A 204 35.45 -27.52 8.78
CA GLU A 204 35.71 -28.94 8.50
C GLU A 204 36.97 -29.13 7.65
N ASP A 205 37.13 -28.39 6.56
CA ASP A 205 38.31 -28.43 5.68
C ASP A 205 39.58 -28.02 6.43
N PHE A 206 39.49 -27.05 7.33
CA PHE A 206 40.60 -26.59 8.13
C PHE A 206 41.06 -27.64 9.16
N GLU A 207 40.13 -28.35 9.80
CA GLU A 207 40.42 -29.48 10.71
C GLU A 207 41.11 -30.64 9.97
N VAL A 208 40.62 -30.98 8.76
CA VAL A 208 41.27 -32.00 7.91
C VAL A 208 42.68 -31.59 7.56
N MET A 209 42.90 -30.32 7.19
CA MET A 209 44.28 -29.82 6.92
C MET A 209 45.18 -29.91 8.14
N GLY A 210 44.68 -29.57 9.35
CA GLY A 210 45.43 -29.77 10.61
C GLY A 210 45.86 -31.22 10.81
N THR A 211 44.96 -32.17 10.56
CA THR A 211 45.26 -33.61 10.63
C THR A 211 46.37 -34.04 9.65
N HIS A 212 46.36 -33.49 8.42
CA HIS A 212 47.42 -33.75 7.44
C HIS A 212 48.77 -33.22 7.86
N ILE A 213 48.82 -32.03 8.48
CA ILE A 213 50.06 -31.42 9.02
C ILE A 213 50.64 -32.31 10.11
N ASP A 214 49.84 -32.79 11.06
CA ASP A 214 50.30 -33.65 12.16
C ASP A 214 50.82 -34.99 11.64
N ASN A 215 50.13 -35.60 10.65
CA ASN A 215 50.58 -36.82 10.00
C ASN A 215 51.92 -36.61 9.26
N MET A 216 52.10 -35.48 8.59
CA MET A 216 53.33 -35.12 7.88
C MET A 216 54.46 -34.91 8.87
N LYS A 217 54.23 -34.22 9.99
CA LYS A 217 55.20 -34.06 11.09
C LYS A 217 55.67 -35.43 11.65
N SER A 218 54.71 -36.29 11.98
CA SER A 218 55.01 -37.65 12.49
C SER A 218 55.81 -38.52 11.50
N SER A 219 55.54 -38.37 10.20
CA SER A 219 56.27 -39.05 9.14
C SER A 219 57.69 -38.53 8.99
N TYR A 220 57.88 -37.22 9.10
CA TYR A 220 59.17 -36.56 9.10
C TYR A 220 60.01 -37.03 10.26
N GLU A 221 59.49 -37.03 11.50
CA GLU A 221 60.16 -37.49 12.70
C GLU A 221 60.62 -38.97 12.62
N ARG A 222 59.78 -39.85 12.02
CA ARG A 222 60.14 -41.25 11.75
C ARG A 222 61.26 -41.35 10.73
N ALA A 223 61.26 -40.55 9.69
CA ALA A 223 62.35 -40.55 8.67
C ALA A 223 63.66 -40.10 9.28
N VAL A 224 63.68 -39.06 10.11
CA VAL A 224 64.88 -38.59 10.84
C VAL A 224 65.43 -39.70 11.72
N LYS A 225 64.61 -40.35 12.57
CA LYS A 225 65.02 -41.46 13.41
C LYS A 225 65.60 -42.64 12.63
N SER A 226 65.09 -42.88 11.40
CA SER A 226 65.62 -43.93 10.55
C SER A 226 67.00 -43.58 9.98
N LEU A 227 67.22 -42.31 9.65
CA LEU A 227 68.46 -41.78 9.18
C LEU A 227 69.51 -41.88 10.28
N ASP A 228 69.27 -41.45 11.52
CA ASP A 228 70.13 -41.53 12.67
C ASP A 228 70.58 -42.97 12.91
N LYS A 229 69.64 -43.93 12.86
CA LYS A 229 69.99 -45.37 13.01
C LYS A 229 70.87 -45.91 11.90
N PHE A 230 70.72 -45.36 10.68
CA PHE A 230 71.53 -45.73 9.56
C PHE A 230 72.99 -45.19 9.72
N GLU A 231 73.08 -43.93 10.16
CA GLU A 231 74.41 -43.30 10.49
C GLU A 231 75.16 -44.06 11.59
N ASP A 232 74.42 -44.40 12.68
CA ASP A 232 75.05 -45.20 13.79
C ASP A 232 75.56 -46.56 13.30
N LYS A 233 74.84 -47.22 12.39
CA LYS A 233 75.33 -48.49 11.84
C LYS A 233 76.52 -48.33 10.92
N LEU A 234 76.59 -47.23 10.14
CA LEU A 234 77.77 -46.94 9.33
C LEU A 234 79.02 -46.70 10.17
N LEU A 235 78.87 -45.90 11.25
CA LEU A 235 79.95 -45.60 12.18
C LEU A 235 80.41 -46.82 13.02
N SER A 236 79.57 -47.83 13.16
CA SER A 236 79.92 -49.06 13.90
C SER A 236 80.46 -50.16 12.97
N ALA A 237 80.64 -49.95 11.69
CA ALA A 237 81.12 -50.90 10.72
C ALA A 237 82.59 -50.66 10.31
N ASP A 238 83.18 -49.57 10.82
CA ASP A 238 84.63 -49.28 10.79
C ASP A 238 85.30 -49.77 12.11
#